data_573646be783dcb8967d46cca89444ca9
#
_entry.id   573646be783dcb8967d46cca89444ca9
#
_cell.length_a   1.000
_cell.length_b   1.000
_cell.length_c   1.000
_cell.angle_alpha   90.00
_cell.angle_beta   90.00
_cell.angle_gamma   90.00
#
_symmetry.space_group_name_H-M   'P 1'
#
loop_
_entity.id
_entity.type
_entity.pdbx_description
1 polymer ?
#
loop_
_entity_poly.entity_id
_entity_poly.type
_entity_poly.pdbx_seq_one_letter_code
_entity_poly.pdbx_strand_id
1 'polypeptide(L)'
;MRGAAPISVPPSDFHGIAFTMSSEFSEVLDGNTVAVAHPPPIEGFWSGVREALHGSRRDYTEGPIGRAILVLAVPMVLEMVMESVFAVCDVFFVSRLGADAVATVGLTESLLTLIYSLAMGLAIGATAMVARRVGERDLDGAARSAVQAIALGALTALGLGAIGVVAAPRLLGLMGASANVLAIGSTYARIMYGGNATILLLFLVNAIFRGAGDAAIAMRVLWLANAINIALGPCLIFGLGPFPALGVKGAAIATNIGRGTGALFALSRLVRGSSARVHIKRHHLRLEPAVMWRLIKLSASGTLQALIGTASWIGLIRILSTFGSGVLAGYTIGIRVIIFALLPSWGLSNAGATMVGQALGARKPERAERAVWMAGFYNMCFLGVVGVLFVVLARPIANIFTTDPAVVPYAVDTLRIIALGFLFYAYGMVLSAAFNGAGDTMTPTILNIVVFWLWEIPLGFLLAKTLHFGPRGVYLAVTIAFSTLALLSAVLFRRGRWKTRSV
;
A
#
# COMPACT_ATOMS: atom_id res chain seq x y z
N MET A 1 18.20 -79.73 -3.31
CA MET A 1 18.91 -79.15 -2.14
C MET A 1 18.42 -77.75 -1.95
N ARG A 2 17.87 -77.42 -0.76
CA ARG A 2 17.57 -76.14 -0.14
C ARG A 2 16.69 -75.20 -1.01
N GLY A 3 15.43 -74.84 -0.75
CA GLY A 3 14.76 -74.66 0.50
C GLY A 3 14.41 -73.19 0.55
N ALA A 4 13.23 -72.77 0.02
CA ALA A 4 12.73 -71.38 0.22
C ALA A 4 11.29 -71.56 0.80
N ALA A 5 11.08 -71.00 1.98
CA ALA A 5 9.83 -71.01 2.71
C ALA A 5 8.85 -69.94 2.15
N PRO A 6 7.53 -70.15 2.37
CA PRO A 6 6.50 -69.25 1.83
C PRO A 6 6.29 -68.01 2.71
N ILE A 7 6.07 -66.86 2.06
CA ILE A 7 5.69 -65.62 2.70
C ILE A 7 4.16 -65.62 2.88
N SER A 8 3.72 -65.64 4.13
CA SER A 8 2.33 -65.47 4.54
C SER A 8 1.92 -63.97 4.47
N VAL A 9 0.83 -63.71 3.78
CA VAL A 9 0.13 -62.39 3.77
C VAL A 9 -0.90 -62.40 4.88
N PRO A 10 -0.94 -61.43 5.80
CA PRO A 10 -2.06 -61.23 6.71
C PRO A 10 -3.12 -60.26 6.13
N PRO A 11 -4.37 -60.33 6.61
CA PRO A 11 -5.53 -59.70 5.99
C PRO A 11 -5.70 -58.23 6.32
N SER A 12 -6.42 -57.57 5.43
CA SER A 12 -6.93 -56.20 5.45
C SER A 12 -7.45 -55.68 6.79
N ASP A 13 -6.94 -54.51 7.19
CA ASP A 13 -7.64 -53.66 8.14
C ASP A 13 -7.74 -52.22 7.57
N PHE A 14 -8.96 -51.91 7.15
CA PHE A 14 -9.42 -50.59 6.76
C PHE A 14 -9.81 -49.76 8.02
N HIS A 15 -8.87 -49.47 8.91
CA HIS A 15 -9.13 -48.57 10.06
C HIS A 15 -7.85 -47.81 10.51
N GLY A 16 -7.09 -47.24 9.59
CA GLY A 16 -5.81 -46.60 9.95
C GLY A 16 -5.52 -45.20 9.37
N ILE A 17 -6.47 -44.58 8.66
CA ILE A 17 -6.16 -43.26 8.00
C ILE A 17 -6.54 -42.04 8.86
N ALA A 18 -7.30 -42.24 9.96
CA ALA A 18 -7.69 -41.11 10.82
C ALA A 18 -6.76 -40.84 12.02
N PHE A 19 -5.76 -41.70 12.29
CA PHE A 19 -4.93 -41.59 13.50
C PHE A 19 -3.45 -41.23 13.26
N THR A 20 -2.99 -41.18 12.01
CA THR A 20 -1.60 -40.85 11.69
C THR A 20 -1.35 -39.35 11.47
N MET A 21 -2.40 -38.50 11.34
CA MET A 21 -2.24 -37.06 11.26
C MET A 21 -2.07 -36.37 12.61
N SER A 22 -2.35 -37.03 13.74
CA SER A 22 -2.20 -36.43 15.07
C SER A 22 -0.83 -36.72 15.71
N SER A 23 -0.14 -37.81 15.31
CA SER A 23 1.18 -38.15 15.86
C SER A 23 2.33 -37.42 15.16
N GLU A 24 2.23 -37.17 13.86
CA GLU A 24 3.22 -36.29 13.17
C GLU A 24 3.12 -34.84 13.58
N PHE A 25 1.95 -34.37 14.04
CA PHE A 25 1.78 -33.03 14.58
C PHE A 25 2.34 -32.88 16.01
N SER A 26 2.45 -33.96 16.78
CA SER A 26 3.02 -33.92 18.13
C SER A 26 4.54 -34.09 18.13
N GLU A 27 5.13 -34.84 17.21
CA GLU A 27 6.58 -34.97 17.08
C GLU A 27 7.27 -33.70 16.53
N VAL A 28 6.56 -32.90 15.75
CA VAL A 28 7.05 -31.56 15.32
C VAL A 28 7.03 -30.55 16.49
N LEU A 29 6.30 -30.81 17.56
CA LEU A 29 6.24 -29.95 18.75
C LEU A 29 7.28 -30.27 19.83
N ASP A 30 7.85 -31.51 19.85
CA ASP A 30 8.79 -31.93 20.90
C ASP A 30 10.27 -31.85 20.51
N GLY A 31 10.62 -31.55 19.28
CA GLY A 31 12.01 -31.53 18.79
C GLY A 31 12.72 -30.17 18.71
N ASN A 32 11.99 -29.07 18.84
CA ASN A 32 12.53 -27.72 19.00
C ASN A 32 11.46 -26.89 19.67
N THR A 33 11.63 -26.56 20.92
CA THR A 33 10.90 -25.48 21.57
C THR A 33 11.14 -24.20 20.75
N VAL A 34 10.33 -23.99 19.71
CA VAL A 34 10.06 -22.66 19.19
C VAL A 34 9.44 -21.97 20.40
N ALA A 35 10.25 -21.22 21.14
CA ALA A 35 9.76 -20.32 22.14
C ALA A 35 8.68 -19.51 21.46
N VAL A 36 7.43 -19.83 21.74
CA VAL A 36 6.28 -18.97 21.42
C VAL A 36 6.69 -17.67 22.12
N ALA A 37 7.15 -16.71 21.35
CA ALA A 37 7.53 -15.41 21.88
C ALA A 37 6.25 -14.89 22.53
N HIS A 38 6.18 -14.99 23.85
CA HIS A 38 5.13 -14.36 24.62
C HIS A 38 5.07 -12.91 24.14
N PRO A 39 3.88 -12.36 23.86
CA PRO A 39 3.76 -10.94 23.56
C PRO A 39 4.50 -10.19 24.67
N PRO A 40 5.36 -9.20 24.34
CA PRO A 40 6.11 -8.47 25.33
C PRO A 40 5.12 -7.98 26.40
N PRO A 41 5.49 -8.02 27.69
CA PRO A 41 4.62 -7.51 28.76
C PRO A 41 4.21 -6.07 28.39
N ILE A 42 3.02 -5.66 28.79
CA ILE A 42 2.41 -4.36 28.40
C ILE A 42 3.38 -3.18 28.59
N GLU A 43 4.23 -3.24 29.61
CA GLU A 43 5.31 -2.26 29.82
C GLU A 43 6.35 -2.26 28.68
N GLY A 44 6.66 -3.41 28.09
CA GLY A 44 7.52 -3.53 26.92
C GLY A 44 6.88 -3.02 25.64
N PHE A 45 5.55 -3.13 25.51
CA PHE A 45 4.81 -2.63 24.34
C PHE A 45 4.84 -1.10 24.28
N TRP A 46 4.45 -0.41 25.36
CA TRP A 46 4.43 1.05 25.39
C TRP A 46 5.84 1.67 25.24
N SER A 47 6.87 1.03 25.80
CA SER A 47 8.25 1.46 25.58
C SER A 47 8.64 1.34 24.11
N GLY A 48 8.20 0.27 23.43
CA GLY A 48 8.39 0.08 21.98
C GLY A 48 7.66 1.13 21.13
N VAL A 49 6.42 1.47 21.47
CA VAL A 49 5.66 2.53 20.81
C VAL A 49 6.35 3.89 20.99
N ARG A 50 6.80 4.21 22.19
CA ARG A 50 7.53 5.46 22.46
C ARG A 50 8.84 5.52 21.67
N GLU A 51 9.60 4.40 21.63
CA GLU A 51 10.79 4.27 20.80
C GLU A 51 10.49 4.49 19.32
N ALA A 52 9.41 3.88 18.81
CA ALA A 52 8.95 4.03 17.44
C ALA A 52 8.67 5.49 17.07
N LEU A 53 7.98 6.23 17.93
CA LEU A 53 7.61 7.64 17.70
C LEU A 53 8.82 8.58 17.76
N HIS A 54 9.79 8.31 18.64
CA HIS A 54 11.00 9.14 18.74
C HIS A 54 12.03 8.83 17.63
N GLY A 55 11.89 7.68 16.98
CA GLY A 55 12.86 7.17 16.00
C GLY A 55 13.94 6.30 16.66
N SER A 56 14.21 5.15 16.07
CA SER A 56 15.17 4.16 16.56
C SER A 56 16.34 4.03 15.60
N ARG A 57 17.55 3.96 16.15
CA ARG A 57 18.76 3.65 15.40
C ARG A 57 19.13 2.16 15.47
N ARG A 58 18.19 1.30 15.87
CA ARG A 58 18.44 -0.14 16.00
C ARG A 58 18.75 -0.80 14.66
N ASP A 59 19.65 -1.77 14.72
CA ASP A 59 19.84 -2.70 13.63
C ASP A 59 18.68 -3.69 13.59
N TYR A 60 17.81 -3.59 12.57
CA TYR A 60 16.65 -4.47 12.43
C TYR A 60 17.03 -5.87 11.92
N THR A 61 18.30 -6.06 11.57
CA THR A 61 18.84 -7.38 11.21
C THR A 61 19.21 -8.22 12.43
N GLU A 62 19.08 -7.66 13.66
CA GLU A 62 19.42 -8.29 14.93
C GLU A 62 18.29 -8.13 15.96
N GLY A 63 18.36 -8.88 17.06
CA GLY A 63 17.40 -8.80 18.17
C GLY A 63 16.00 -9.36 17.87
N PRO A 64 14.99 -9.11 18.75
CA PRO A 64 13.64 -9.67 18.64
C PRO A 64 12.89 -9.11 17.43
N ILE A 65 12.37 -10.00 16.58
CA ILE A 65 11.67 -9.65 15.33
C ILE A 65 10.39 -8.85 15.64
N GLY A 66 9.59 -9.28 16.62
CA GLY A 66 8.33 -8.61 16.97
C GLY A 66 8.52 -7.15 17.35
N ARG A 67 9.59 -6.84 18.12
CA ARG A 67 9.92 -5.45 18.47
C ARG A 67 10.40 -4.65 17.26
N ALA A 68 11.18 -5.27 16.37
CA ALA A 68 11.62 -4.63 15.13
C ALA A 68 10.42 -4.26 14.23
N ILE A 69 9.44 -5.18 14.09
CA ILE A 69 8.19 -4.91 13.35
C ILE A 69 7.43 -3.76 14.03
N LEU A 70 7.24 -3.80 15.35
CA LEU A 70 6.51 -2.76 16.08
C LEU A 70 7.11 -1.37 15.87
N VAL A 71 8.43 -1.26 16.01
CA VAL A 71 9.15 0.02 15.88
C VAL A 71 9.08 0.57 14.45
N LEU A 72 9.07 -0.29 13.44
CA LEU A 72 8.89 0.14 12.05
C LEU A 72 7.43 0.39 11.69
N ALA A 73 6.53 -0.49 12.13
CA ALA A 73 5.13 -0.46 11.71
C ALA A 73 4.34 0.70 12.34
N VAL A 74 4.56 1.01 13.62
CA VAL A 74 3.81 2.07 14.31
C VAL A 74 3.89 3.41 13.56
N PRO A 75 5.07 3.97 13.24
CA PRO A 75 5.12 5.22 12.50
C PRO A 75 4.57 5.09 11.07
N MET A 76 4.76 3.94 10.38
CA MET A 76 4.23 3.74 9.04
C MET A 76 2.69 3.63 9.03
N VAL A 77 2.09 3.02 10.05
CA VAL A 77 0.64 2.98 10.24
C VAL A 77 0.10 4.39 10.52
N LEU A 78 0.74 5.14 11.41
CA LEU A 78 0.35 6.51 11.72
C LEU A 78 0.53 7.46 10.53
N GLU A 79 1.54 7.23 9.67
CA GLU A 79 1.71 7.90 8.39
C GLU A 79 0.46 7.71 7.53
N MET A 80 -0.04 6.48 7.40
CA MET A 80 -1.21 6.15 6.58
C MET A 80 -2.53 6.63 7.22
N VAL A 81 -2.64 6.61 8.54
CA VAL A 81 -3.80 7.19 9.24
C VAL A 81 -3.90 8.69 8.96
N MET A 82 -2.78 9.41 9.01
CA MET A 82 -2.77 10.85 8.72
C MET A 82 -3.13 11.15 7.26
N GLU A 83 -2.72 10.30 6.32
CA GLU A 83 -3.13 10.40 4.91
C GLU A 83 -4.65 10.21 4.75
N SER A 84 -5.24 9.28 5.51
CA SER A 84 -6.70 9.09 5.53
C SER A 84 -7.42 10.34 6.07
N VAL A 85 -6.92 10.91 7.16
CA VAL A 85 -7.48 12.15 7.74
C VAL A 85 -7.41 13.30 6.73
N PHE A 86 -6.25 13.47 6.09
CA PHE A 86 -6.06 14.47 5.04
C PHE A 86 -7.09 14.31 3.91
N ALA A 87 -7.25 13.09 3.38
CA ALA A 87 -8.17 12.83 2.26
C ALA A 87 -9.62 13.16 2.62
N VAL A 88 -10.05 12.86 3.86
CA VAL A 88 -11.40 13.23 4.35
C VAL A 88 -11.55 14.75 4.46
N CYS A 89 -10.56 15.44 5.03
CA CYS A 89 -10.61 16.90 5.20
C CYS A 89 -10.63 17.62 3.85
N ASP A 90 -9.84 17.18 2.89
CA ASP A 90 -9.77 17.80 1.55
C ASP A 90 -11.12 17.70 0.83
N VAL A 91 -11.71 16.50 0.80
CA VAL A 91 -13.05 16.31 0.21
C VAL A 91 -14.11 17.13 0.94
N PHE A 92 -14.04 17.22 2.28
CA PHE A 92 -14.98 18.01 3.07
C PHE A 92 -14.93 19.49 2.73
N PHE A 93 -13.74 20.09 2.59
CA PHE A 93 -13.63 21.50 2.25
C PHE A 93 -14.06 21.77 0.82
N VAL A 94 -13.65 20.93 -0.14
CA VAL A 94 -14.02 21.08 -1.55
C VAL A 94 -15.52 20.91 -1.76
N SER A 95 -16.18 20.00 -1.05
CA SER A 95 -17.62 19.75 -1.19
C SER A 95 -18.48 20.99 -0.88
N ARG A 96 -18.00 21.91 -0.05
CA ARG A 96 -18.67 23.18 0.27
C ARG A 96 -18.66 24.21 -0.87
N LEU A 97 -17.84 23.99 -1.89
CA LEU A 97 -17.78 24.85 -3.08
C LEU A 97 -18.81 24.49 -4.16
N GLY A 98 -19.57 23.40 -3.95
CA GLY A 98 -20.60 22.92 -4.87
C GLY A 98 -20.16 21.81 -5.81
N ALA A 99 -21.10 21.32 -6.62
CA ALA A 99 -20.94 20.13 -7.45
C ALA A 99 -19.84 20.25 -8.52
N ASP A 100 -19.72 21.42 -9.18
CA ASP A 100 -18.70 21.64 -10.21
C ASP A 100 -17.27 21.60 -9.63
N ALA A 101 -17.10 22.05 -8.37
CA ALA A 101 -15.83 21.96 -7.67
C ALA A 101 -15.45 20.51 -7.35
N VAL A 102 -16.40 19.74 -6.84
CA VAL A 102 -16.21 18.29 -6.56
C VAL A 102 -15.90 17.53 -7.84
N ALA A 103 -16.63 17.81 -8.94
CA ALA A 103 -16.37 17.22 -10.24
C ALA A 103 -14.97 17.57 -10.77
N THR A 104 -14.56 18.83 -10.61
CA THR A 104 -13.21 19.30 -10.99
C THR A 104 -12.12 18.51 -10.29
N VAL A 105 -12.22 18.39 -8.95
CA VAL A 105 -11.22 17.65 -8.16
C VAL A 105 -11.25 16.18 -8.54
N GLY A 106 -12.41 15.53 -8.58
CA GLY A 106 -12.55 14.12 -8.92
C GLY A 106 -12.00 13.74 -10.29
N LEU A 107 -12.27 14.54 -11.34
CA LEU A 107 -11.72 14.33 -12.68
C LEU A 107 -10.18 14.51 -12.67
N THR A 108 -9.68 15.56 -11.99
CA THR A 108 -8.24 15.79 -11.93
C THR A 108 -7.53 14.69 -11.14
N GLU A 109 -8.08 14.22 -10.02
CA GLU A 109 -7.52 13.10 -9.25
C GLU A 109 -7.49 11.81 -10.07
N SER A 110 -8.51 11.55 -10.87
CA SER A 110 -8.53 10.41 -11.80
C SER A 110 -7.36 10.48 -12.80
N LEU A 111 -7.06 11.66 -13.32
CA LEU A 111 -5.91 11.90 -14.19
C LEU A 111 -4.57 11.78 -13.44
N LEU A 112 -4.51 12.27 -12.20
CA LEU A 112 -3.32 12.17 -11.34
C LEU A 112 -3.03 10.73 -10.88
N THR A 113 -3.97 9.79 -11.02
CA THR A 113 -3.77 8.37 -10.69
C THR A 113 -2.56 7.78 -11.42
N LEU A 114 -2.28 8.22 -12.65
CA LEU A 114 -1.07 7.82 -13.37
C LEU A 114 0.21 8.30 -12.64
N ILE A 115 0.21 9.53 -12.16
CA ILE A 115 1.34 10.11 -11.39
C ILE A 115 1.52 9.34 -10.07
N TYR A 116 0.42 9.05 -9.36
CA TYR A 116 0.48 8.25 -8.13
C TYR A 116 0.98 6.83 -8.39
N SER A 117 0.57 6.20 -9.48
CA SER A 117 1.05 4.86 -9.86
C SER A 117 2.56 4.86 -10.14
N LEU A 118 3.07 5.89 -10.82
CA LEU A 118 4.50 6.07 -11.04
C LEU A 118 5.24 6.36 -9.73
N ALA A 119 4.69 7.21 -8.86
CA ALA A 119 5.25 7.49 -7.55
C ALA A 119 5.34 6.23 -6.69
N MET A 120 4.30 5.39 -6.69
CA MET A 120 4.30 4.10 -5.99
C MET A 120 5.36 3.14 -6.56
N GLY A 121 5.48 3.04 -7.88
CA GLY A 121 6.49 2.22 -8.52
C GLY A 121 7.91 2.66 -8.17
N LEU A 122 8.18 3.97 -8.24
CA LEU A 122 9.46 4.55 -7.84
C LEU A 122 9.74 4.33 -6.35
N ALA A 123 8.72 4.45 -5.50
CA ALA A 123 8.83 4.21 -4.07
C ALA A 123 9.18 2.75 -3.75
N ILE A 124 8.58 1.78 -4.46
CA ILE A 124 8.89 0.35 -4.33
C ILE A 124 10.36 0.11 -4.69
N GLY A 125 10.81 0.60 -5.83
CA GLY A 125 12.21 0.47 -6.27
C GLY A 125 13.20 1.10 -5.30
N ALA A 126 12.93 2.33 -4.85
CA ALA A 126 13.77 3.05 -3.90
C ALA A 126 13.85 2.34 -2.54
N THR A 127 12.70 1.88 -2.01
CA THR A 127 12.66 1.12 -0.73
C THR A 127 13.49 -0.15 -0.82
N ALA A 128 13.33 -0.93 -1.89
CA ALA A 128 14.07 -2.19 -2.07
C ALA A 128 15.58 -1.97 -2.14
N MET A 129 16.03 -1.00 -2.97
CA MET A 129 17.45 -0.72 -3.13
C MET A 129 18.09 -0.15 -1.85
N VAL A 130 17.44 0.83 -1.22
CA VAL A 130 17.97 1.46 0.01
C VAL A 130 17.97 0.46 1.16
N ALA A 131 16.89 -0.31 1.36
CA ALA A 131 16.83 -1.32 2.43
C ALA A 131 17.91 -2.39 2.26
N ARG A 132 18.16 -2.84 1.03
CA ARG A 132 19.21 -3.81 0.75
C ARG A 132 20.59 -3.27 1.12
N ARG A 133 20.93 -2.04 0.69
CA ARG A 133 22.22 -1.41 0.97
C ARG A 133 22.42 -1.14 2.46
N VAL A 134 21.36 -0.71 3.17
CA VAL A 134 21.42 -0.54 4.62
C VAL A 134 21.68 -1.88 5.32
N GLY A 135 21.03 -2.96 4.87
CA GLY A 135 21.29 -4.31 5.39
C GLY A 135 22.70 -4.81 5.11
N GLU A 136 23.30 -4.47 3.98
CA GLU A 136 24.71 -4.73 3.62
C GLU A 136 25.67 -3.87 4.43
N ARG A 137 25.19 -2.91 5.25
CA ARG A 137 25.97 -1.87 5.94
C ARG A 137 26.71 -0.92 5.00
N ASP A 138 26.29 -0.87 3.73
CA ASP A 138 26.80 0.06 2.69
C ASP A 138 25.95 1.33 2.68
N LEU A 139 26.18 2.23 3.64
CA LEU A 139 25.43 3.49 3.74
C LEU A 139 25.75 4.46 2.60
N ASP A 140 26.95 4.40 2.03
CA ASP A 140 27.30 5.20 0.87
C ASP A 140 26.57 4.70 -0.39
N GLY A 141 26.44 3.39 -0.56
CA GLY A 141 25.61 2.79 -1.61
C GLY A 141 24.12 3.10 -1.43
N ALA A 142 23.64 3.13 -0.19
CA ALA A 142 22.27 3.57 0.10
C ALA A 142 22.05 5.05 -0.27
N ALA A 143 23.01 5.94 0.05
CA ALA A 143 22.95 7.35 -0.32
C ALA A 143 23.00 7.55 -1.83
N ARG A 144 23.85 6.80 -2.56
CA ARG A 144 23.88 6.81 -4.04
C ARG A 144 22.56 6.35 -4.62
N SER A 145 21.98 5.25 -4.11
CA SER A 145 20.67 4.77 -4.55
C SER A 145 19.57 5.82 -4.29
N ALA A 146 19.61 6.50 -3.17
CA ALA A 146 18.68 7.59 -2.84
C ALA A 146 18.80 8.76 -3.82
N VAL A 147 20.03 9.17 -4.17
CA VAL A 147 20.26 10.25 -5.16
C VAL A 147 19.73 9.88 -6.54
N GLN A 148 19.99 8.64 -7.00
CA GLN A 148 19.46 8.18 -8.28
C GLN A 148 17.93 8.16 -8.29
N ALA A 149 17.32 7.73 -7.19
CA ALA A 149 15.87 7.73 -7.03
C ALA A 149 15.30 9.15 -7.09
N ILE A 150 15.85 10.09 -6.33
CA ILE A 150 15.44 11.50 -6.33
C ILE A 150 15.61 12.13 -7.72
N ALA A 151 16.73 11.87 -8.40
CA ALA A 151 16.97 12.38 -9.75
C ALA A 151 15.95 11.82 -10.76
N LEU A 152 15.69 10.52 -10.72
CA LEU A 152 14.68 9.90 -11.59
C LEU A 152 13.28 10.43 -11.29
N GLY A 153 12.91 10.60 -10.03
CA GLY A 153 11.64 11.20 -9.62
C GLY A 153 11.50 12.63 -10.11
N ALA A 154 12.55 13.44 -9.99
CA ALA A 154 12.55 14.83 -10.48
C ALA A 154 12.41 14.90 -12.01
N LEU A 155 13.13 14.06 -12.76
CA LEU A 155 13.02 13.99 -14.22
C LEU A 155 11.62 13.55 -14.65
N THR A 156 11.05 12.54 -13.99
CA THR A 156 9.69 12.08 -14.24
C THR A 156 8.67 13.18 -13.94
N ALA A 157 8.85 13.89 -12.83
CA ALA A 157 7.98 15.01 -12.45
C ALA A 157 8.03 16.15 -13.47
N LEU A 158 9.22 16.51 -13.94
CA LEU A 158 9.39 17.54 -14.96
C LEU A 158 8.68 17.18 -16.27
N GLY A 159 8.89 15.96 -16.75
CA GLY A 159 8.28 15.48 -18.00
C GLY A 159 6.75 15.44 -17.90
N LEU A 160 6.21 14.80 -16.87
CA LEU A 160 4.75 14.69 -16.66
C LEU A 160 4.12 16.06 -16.33
N GLY A 161 4.82 16.90 -15.58
CA GLY A 161 4.38 18.25 -15.26
C GLY A 161 4.23 19.11 -16.50
N ALA A 162 5.27 19.14 -17.35
CA ALA A 162 5.23 19.90 -18.60
C ALA A 162 4.08 19.45 -19.52
N ILE A 163 3.96 18.14 -19.73
CA ILE A 163 2.87 17.57 -20.54
C ILE A 163 1.51 17.89 -19.90
N GLY A 164 1.36 17.65 -18.60
CA GLY A 164 0.10 17.83 -17.88
C GLY A 164 -0.37 19.27 -17.85
N VAL A 165 0.53 20.25 -17.63
CA VAL A 165 0.18 21.69 -17.63
C VAL A 165 -0.34 22.13 -19.00
N VAL A 166 0.30 21.68 -20.09
CA VAL A 166 -0.12 22.03 -21.46
C VAL A 166 -1.41 21.28 -21.85
N ALA A 167 -1.49 20.01 -21.52
CA ALA A 167 -2.59 19.15 -21.93
C ALA A 167 -3.81 19.19 -20.99
N ALA A 168 -3.72 19.82 -19.79
CA ALA A 168 -4.78 19.79 -18.78
C ALA A 168 -6.20 20.07 -19.30
N PRO A 169 -6.46 21.13 -20.12
CA PRO A 169 -7.82 21.38 -20.63
C PRO A 169 -8.31 20.28 -21.58
N ARG A 170 -7.41 19.73 -22.42
CA ARG A 170 -7.75 18.64 -23.35
C ARG A 170 -8.03 17.35 -22.60
N LEU A 171 -7.23 17.04 -21.57
CA LEU A 171 -7.41 15.85 -20.75
C LEU A 171 -8.74 15.89 -19.98
N LEU A 172 -9.08 17.04 -19.38
CA LEU A 172 -10.39 17.21 -18.74
C LEU A 172 -11.54 17.11 -19.73
N GLY A 173 -11.39 17.68 -20.94
CA GLY A 173 -12.40 17.55 -21.99
C GLY A 173 -12.62 16.12 -22.45
N LEU A 174 -11.55 15.33 -22.61
CA LEU A 174 -11.62 13.89 -22.91
C LEU A 174 -12.28 13.07 -21.81
N MET A 175 -12.20 13.53 -20.56
CA MET A 175 -12.90 12.93 -19.41
C MET A 175 -14.40 13.32 -19.34
N GLY A 176 -14.90 14.13 -20.28
CA GLY A 176 -16.29 14.54 -20.30
C GLY A 176 -16.63 15.70 -19.36
N ALA A 177 -15.66 16.57 -19.04
CA ALA A 177 -15.90 17.75 -18.23
C ALA A 177 -16.88 18.71 -18.91
N SER A 178 -17.88 19.22 -18.16
CA SER A 178 -18.78 20.28 -18.61
C SER A 178 -18.01 21.60 -18.86
N ALA A 179 -18.63 22.55 -19.58
CA ALA A 179 -18.01 23.86 -19.85
C ALA A 179 -17.60 24.59 -18.56
N ASN A 180 -18.44 24.54 -17.52
CA ASN A 180 -18.14 25.15 -16.21
C ASN A 180 -16.95 24.45 -15.53
N VAL A 181 -16.94 23.11 -15.52
CA VAL A 181 -15.85 22.31 -14.95
C VAL A 181 -14.54 22.54 -15.73
N LEU A 182 -14.59 22.70 -17.06
CA LEU A 182 -13.43 23.06 -17.87
C LEU A 182 -12.87 24.42 -17.51
N ALA A 183 -13.73 25.42 -17.33
CA ALA A 183 -13.30 26.79 -16.97
C ALA A 183 -12.58 26.85 -15.62
N ILE A 184 -13.13 26.19 -14.62
CA ILE A 184 -12.57 26.15 -13.25
C ILE A 184 -11.42 25.13 -13.17
N GLY A 185 -11.63 23.94 -13.71
CA GLY A 185 -10.77 22.78 -13.57
C GLY A 185 -9.46 22.88 -14.34
N SER A 186 -9.44 23.59 -15.48
CA SER A 186 -8.20 23.76 -16.24
C SER A 186 -7.09 24.42 -15.42
N THR A 187 -7.43 25.42 -14.64
CA THR A 187 -6.44 26.09 -13.77
C THR A 187 -6.05 25.20 -12.59
N TYR A 188 -7.02 24.52 -11.95
CA TYR A 188 -6.77 23.57 -10.89
C TYR A 188 -5.82 22.45 -11.34
N ALA A 189 -6.12 21.81 -12.45
CA ALA A 189 -5.31 20.74 -13.01
C ALA A 189 -3.90 21.20 -13.39
N ARG A 190 -3.76 22.42 -13.99
CA ARG A 190 -2.45 23.00 -14.29
C ARG A 190 -1.61 23.21 -13.02
N ILE A 191 -2.21 23.68 -11.93
CA ILE A 191 -1.51 23.86 -10.65
C ILE A 191 -1.09 22.50 -10.09
N MET A 192 -1.95 21.48 -10.13
CA MET A 192 -1.65 20.14 -9.65
C MET A 192 -0.56 19.46 -10.48
N TYR A 193 -0.62 19.56 -11.82
CA TYR A 193 0.41 19.01 -12.70
C TYR A 193 1.73 19.77 -12.59
N GLY A 194 1.69 21.11 -12.53
CA GLY A 194 2.88 21.94 -12.34
C GLY A 194 3.59 21.68 -11.02
N GLY A 195 2.82 21.37 -9.98
CA GLY A 195 3.32 21.02 -8.65
C GLY A 195 3.57 19.52 -8.43
N ASN A 196 3.43 18.64 -9.43
CA ASN A 196 3.53 17.20 -9.23
C ASN A 196 4.89 16.75 -8.68
N ALA A 197 5.94 17.56 -8.86
CA ALA A 197 7.25 17.29 -8.25
C ALA A 197 7.17 17.20 -6.72
N THR A 198 6.27 17.96 -6.08
CA THR A 198 6.08 17.88 -4.63
C THR A 198 5.50 16.55 -4.21
N ILE A 199 4.58 15.98 -5.02
CA ILE A 199 3.98 14.67 -4.82
C ILE A 199 5.06 13.58 -4.98
N LEU A 200 5.70 13.54 -6.16
CA LEU A 200 6.69 12.50 -6.48
C LEU A 200 7.87 12.50 -5.51
N LEU A 201 8.42 13.67 -5.20
CA LEU A 201 9.54 13.78 -4.27
C LEU A 201 9.16 13.41 -2.84
N LEU A 202 7.97 13.82 -2.36
CA LEU A 202 7.50 13.46 -1.03
C LEU A 202 7.36 11.94 -0.88
N PHE A 203 6.68 11.28 -1.83
CA PHE A 203 6.54 9.82 -1.85
C PHE A 203 7.88 9.11 -1.87
N LEU A 204 8.79 9.59 -2.72
CA LEU A 204 10.08 8.95 -2.95
C LEU A 204 11.02 9.11 -1.77
N VAL A 205 11.11 10.32 -1.19
CA VAL A 205 11.97 10.55 -0.02
C VAL A 205 11.44 9.83 1.21
N ASN A 206 10.12 9.76 1.39
CA ASN A 206 9.52 8.91 2.43
C ASN A 206 9.84 7.42 2.21
N ALA A 207 9.82 6.94 0.97
CA ALA A 207 10.23 5.57 0.63
C ALA A 207 11.70 5.31 0.97
N ILE A 208 12.59 6.27 0.74
CA ILE A 208 14.01 6.20 1.14
C ILE A 208 14.13 6.09 2.66
N PHE A 209 13.42 6.92 3.44
CA PHE A 209 13.44 6.82 4.90
C PHE A 209 12.87 5.49 5.40
N ARG A 210 11.76 5.01 4.82
CA ARG A 210 11.20 3.70 5.17
C ARG A 210 12.19 2.58 4.87
N GLY A 211 12.80 2.56 3.69
CA GLY A 211 13.84 1.59 3.31
C GLY A 211 15.05 1.63 4.24
N ALA A 212 15.47 2.83 4.65
CA ALA A 212 16.54 3.01 5.62
C ALA A 212 16.18 2.53 7.04
N GLY A 213 14.88 2.35 7.33
CA GLY A 213 14.39 2.04 8.67
C GLY A 213 14.15 3.28 9.55
N ASP A 214 14.17 4.47 8.96
CA ASP A 214 13.91 5.75 9.64
C ASP A 214 12.42 6.16 9.51
N ALA A 215 11.50 5.21 9.73
CA ALA A 215 10.06 5.37 9.53
C ALA A 215 9.46 6.55 10.32
N ALA A 216 10.00 6.86 11.50
CA ALA A 216 9.56 8.00 12.29
C ALA A 216 9.81 9.35 11.58
N ILE A 217 10.85 9.45 10.75
CA ILE A 217 11.10 10.66 9.95
C ILE A 217 10.05 10.76 8.86
N ALA A 218 9.77 9.68 8.12
CA ALA A 218 8.73 9.64 7.08
C ALA A 218 7.36 10.04 7.65
N MET A 219 6.98 9.49 8.80
CA MET A 219 5.75 9.87 9.51
C MET A 219 5.70 11.37 9.80
N ARG A 220 6.76 11.95 10.41
CA ARG A 220 6.78 13.37 10.76
C ARG A 220 6.74 14.28 9.53
N VAL A 221 7.39 13.87 8.44
CA VAL A 221 7.36 14.59 7.16
C VAL A 221 5.93 14.65 6.62
N LEU A 222 5.23 13.52 6.58
CA LEU A 222 3.87 13.47 6.07
C LEU A 222 2.88 14.19 7.00
N TRP A 223 3.05 14.05 8.31
CA TRP A 223 2.22 14.78 9.28
C TRP A 223 2.38 16.29 9.13
N LEU A 224 3.61 16.79 8.95
CA LEU A 224 3.87 18.20 8.69
C LEU A 224 3.20 18.66 7.39
N ALA A 225 3.38 17.91 6.31
CA ALA A 225 2.80 18.22 5.00
C ALA A 225 1.27 18.29 5.06
N ASN A 226 0.63 17.30 5.66
CA ASN A 226 -0.82 17.22 5.76
C ASN A 226 -1.39 18.22 6.77
N ALA A 227 -0.71 18.47 7.90
CA ALA A 227 -1.13 19.50 8.85
C ALA A 227 -1.12 20.89 8.22
N ILE A 228 -0.08 21.24 7.45
CA ILE A 228 -0.03 22.51 6.71
C ILE A 228 -1.17 22.56 5.69
N ASN A 229 -1.45 21.49 4.96
CA ASN A 229 -2.54 21.45 3.99
C ASN A 229 -3.90 21.64 4.67
N ILE A 230 -4.19 20.88 5.73
CA ILE A 230 -5.47 20.95 6.48
C ILE A 230 -5.69 22.34 7.08
N ALA A 231 -4.61 23.01 7.55
CA ALA A 231 -4.70 24.36 8.10
C ALA A 231 -4.83 25.44 7.00
N LEU A 232 -4.01 25.33 5.94
CA LEU A 232 -3.97 26.31 4.87
C LEU A 232 -5.12 26.16 3.86
N GLY A 233 -5.64 24.93 3.71
CA GLY A 233 -6.73 24.63 2.79
C GLY A 233 -7.93 25.55 2.97
N PRO A 234 -8.62 25.58 4.12
CA PRO A 234 -9.75 26.46 4.34
C PRO A 234 -9.38 27.95 4.23
N CYS A 235 -8.17 28.35 4.60
CA CYS A 235 -7.72 29.73 4.46
C CYS A 235 -7.69 30.18 3.00
N LEU A 236 -7.14 29.36 2.11
CA LEU A 236 -7.04 29.68 0.67
C LEU A 236 -8.34 29.37 -0.10
N ILE A 237 -9.13 28.40 0.34
CA ILE A 237 -10.40 28.05 -0.30
C ILE A 237 -11.44 29.14 -0.04
N PHE A 238 -11.63 29.52 1.22
CA PHE A 238 -12.72 30.39 1.66
C PHE A 238 -12.28 31.86 1.92
N GLY A 239 -10.97 32.15 1.87
CA GLY A 239 -10.46 33.49 2.15
C GLY A 239 -10.50 33.83 3.63
N LEU A 240 -10.05 32.93 4.51
CA LEU A 240 -10.00 33.19 5.94
C LEU A 240 -8.76 33.98 6.34
N GLY A 241 -8.93 35.00 7.19
CA GLY A 241 -7.85 35.87 7.63
C GLY A 241 -7.33 36.78 6.52
N PRO A 242 -6.00 36.89 6.31
CA PRO A 242 -5.42 37.76 5.30
C PRO A 242 -5.40 37.14 3.89
N PHE A 243 -5.95 35.97 3.70
CA PHE A 243 -5.86 35.22 2.44
C PHE A 243 -7.06 35.54 1.52
N PRO A 244 -6.83 35.64 0.18
CA PRO A 244 -7.93 35.78 -0.77
C PRO A 244 -8.71 34.47 -0.91
N ALA A 245 -10.02 34.54 -1.15
CA ALA A 245 -10.85 33.42 -1.48
C ALA A 245 -10.55 32.92 -2.91
N LEU A 246 -9.79 31.82 -3.03
CA LEU A 246 -9.34 31.28 -4.31
C LEU A 246 -10.21 30.09 -4.78
N GLY A 247 -11.17 29.64 -3.96
CA GLY A 247 -12.01 28.49 -4.26
C GLY A 247 -11.19 27.23 -4.52
N VAL A 248 -11.53 26.48 -5.58
CA VAL A 248 -10.85 25.21 -5.92
C VAL A 248 -9.35 25.39 -6.19
N LYS A 249 -8.94 26.53 -6.76
CA LYS A 249 -7.51 26.86 -6.96
C LYS A 249 -6.76 26.89 -5.64
N GLY A 250 -7.41 27.39 -4.57
CA GLY A 250 -6.87 27.43 -3.22
C GLY A 250 -6.53 26.04 -2.68
N ALA A 251 -7.38 25.04 -2.95
CA ALA A 251 -7.12 23.65 -2.57
C ALA A 251 -5.84 23.12 -3.25
N ALA A 252 -5.67 23.32 -4.56
CA ALA A 252 -4.47 22.89 -5.28
C ALA A 252 -3.19 23.57 -4.74
N ILE A 253 -3.26 24.88 -4.45
CA ILE A 253 -2.13 25.63 -3.91
C ILE A 253 -1.77 25.15 -2.50
N ALA A 254 -2.76 24.95 -1.62
CA ALA A 254 -2.55 24.43 -0.28
C ALA A 254 -1.89 23.04 -0.31
N THR A 255 -2.34 22.15 -1.20
CA THR A 255 -1.76 20.81 -1.39
C THR A 255 -0.30 20.91 -1.84
N ASN A 256 0.01 21.75 -2.80
CA ASN A 256 1.39 21.93 -3.27
C ASN A 256 2.31 22.56 -2.22
N ILE A 257 1.82 23.53 -1.45
CA ILE A 257 2.59 24.14 -0.35
C ILE A 257 2.83 23.10 0.74
N GLY A 258 1.81 22.38 1.20
CA GLY A 258 1.94 21.38 2.24
C GLY A 258 2.92 20.28 1.83
N ARG A 259 2.71 19.64 0.67
CA ARG A 259 3.59 18.59 0.16
C ARG A 259 4.99 19.09 -0.17
N GLY A 260 5.11 20.30 -0.74
CA GLY A 260 6.39 20.95 -1.03
C GLY A 260 7.19 21.20 0.24
N THR A 261 6.56 21.74 1.29
CA THR A 261 7.21 21.94 2.59
C THR A 261 7.65 20.60 3.20
N GLY A 262 6.81 19.57 3.13
CA GLY A 262 7.17 18.22 3.56
C GLY A 262 8.37 17.68 2.79
N ALA A 263 8.38 17.79 1.46
CA ALA A 263 9.48 17.34 0.62
C ALA A 263 10.79 18.10 0.91
N LEU A 264 10.74 19.41 1.08
CA LEU A 264 11.91 20.21 1.46
C LEU A 264 12.44 19.86 2.85
N PHE A 265 11.55 19.66 3.82
CA PHE A 265 11.93 19.18 5.14
C PHE A 265 12.59 17.80 5.07
N ALA A 266 12.01 16.87 4.32
CA ALA A 266 12.57 15.53 4.11
C ALA A 266 13.97 15.58 3.46
N LEU A 267 14.13 16.36 2.37
CA LEU A 267 15.42 16.56 1.72
C LEU A 267 16.46 17.20 2.66
N SER A 268 16.04 18.17 3.49
CA SER A 268 16.93 18.79 4.48
C SER A 268 17.47 17.76 5.49
N ARG A 269 16.67 16.75 5.87
CA ARG A 269 17.10 15.66 6.76
C ARG A 269 18.11 14.72 6.09
N LEU A 270 17.93 14.41 4.81
CA LEU A 270 18.90 13.63 4.04
C LEU A 270 20.24 14.34 3.87
N VAL A 271 20.23 15.67 3.69
CA VAL A 271 21.46 16.47 3.48
C VAL A 271 22.16 16.79 4.78
N ARG A 272 21.42 17.10 5.85
CA ARG A 272 22.03 17.44 7.16
C ARG A 272 22.52 16.22 7.96
N GLY A 273 21.96 15.03 7.72
CA GLY A 273 22.39 13.76 8.32
C GLY A 273 22.21 13.64 9.83
N SER A 274 21.67 14.64 10.51
CA SER A 274 21.66 14.70 11.99
C SER A 274 20.78 13.65 12.67
N SER A 275 19.81 13.08 11.95
CA SER A 275 18.86 12.10 12.49
C SER A 275 18.64 10.90 11.58
N ALA A 276 18.98 10.98 10.30
CA ALA A 276 18.78 9.94 9.30
C ALA A 276 19.99 8.98 9.21
N ARG A 277 19.71 7.70 8.90
CA ARG A 277 20.75 6.71 8.62
C ARG A 277 21.45 6.97 7.29
N VAL A 278 20.66 7.39 6.31
CA VAL A 278 21.16 7.76 4.98
C VAL A 278 21.47 9.26 4.98
N HIS A 279 22.72 9.59 4.66
CA HIS A 279 23.21 10.96 4.57
C HIS A 279 23.80 11.23 3.19
N ILE A 280 23.21 12.16 2.45
CA ILE A 280 23.63 12.55 1.10
C ILE A 280 24.73 13.60 1.22
N LYS A 281 25.95 13.25 0.77
CA LYS A 281 27.09 14.15 0.66
C LYS A 281 27.32 14.56 -0.81
N ARG A 282 28.13 15.59 -1.05
CA ARG A 282 28.39 16.10 -2.41
C ARG A 282 28.94 15.06 -3.38
N HIS A 283 29.76 14.10 -2.90
CA HIS A 283 30.33 13.06 -3.75
C HIS A 283 29.28 12.02 -4.20
N HIS A 284 28.13 11.90 -3.54
CA HIS A 284 27.04 11.02 -3.96
C HIS A 284 26.20 11.59 -5.11
N LEU A 285 26.34 12.91 -5.45
CA LEU A 285 25.51 13.58 -6.46
C LEU A 285 25.87 13.17 -7.90
N ARG A 286 26.74 12.19 -8.10
CA ARG A 286 27.05 11.65 -9.43
C ARG A 286 25.91 10.75 -9.90
N LEU A 287 25.50 10.91 -11.15
CA LEU A 287 24.55 10.02 -11.79
C LEU A 287 25.27 8.74 -12.23
N GLU A 288 24.73 7.60 -11.79
CA GLU A 288 25.23 6.26 -12.09
C GLU A 288 24.21 5.52 -12.97
N PRO A 289 24.42 5.46 -14.31
CA PRO A 289 23.43 4.88 -15.23
C PRO A 289 23.06 3.43 -14.90
N ALA A 290 24.01 2.64 -14.41
CA ALA A 290 23.78 1.25 -14.03
C ALA A 290 22.81 1.11 -12.83
N VAL A 291 22.96 1.98 -11.81
CA VAL A 291 22.07 2.03 -10.65
C VAL A 291 20.70 2.55 -11.05
N MET A 292 20.67 3.61 -11.88
CA MET A 292 19.44 4.18 -12.40
C MET A 292 18.65 3.17 -13.24
N TRP A 293 19.32 2.38 -14.08
CA TRP A 293 18.66 1.34 -14.88
C TRP A 293 18.03 0.23 -14.03
N ARG A 294 18.71 -0.19 -12.95
CA ARG A 294 18.12 -1.15 -11.99
C ARG A 294 16.88 -0.57 -11.33
N LEU A 295 16.96 0.70 -10.90
CA LEU A 295 15.83 1.39 -10.30
C LEU A 295 14.66 1.48 -11.28
N ILE A 296 14.90 1.83 -12.56
CA ILE A 296 13.85 1.89 -13.58
C ILE A 296 13.17 0.52 -13.74
N LYS A 297 13.93 -0.58 -13.80
CA LYS A 297 13.35 -1.92 -13.92
C LYS A 297 12.43 -2.27 -12.73
N LEU A 298 12.88 -2.01 -11.51
CA LEU A 298 12.09 -2.25 -10.31
C LEU A 298 10.84 -1.36 -10.26
N SER A 299 11.02 -0.08 -10.61
CA SER A 299 9.95 0.91 -10.60
C SER A 299 8.91 0.65 -11.69
N ALA A 300 9.32 0.23 -12.88
CA ALA A 300 8.39 -0.06 -13.97
C ALA A 300 7.43 -1.20 -13.62
N SER A 301 7.94 -2.30 -13.03
CA SER A 301 7.07 -3.38 -12.57
C SER A 301 6.18 -2.95 -11.39
N GLY A 302 6.69 -2.15 -10.45
CA GLY A 302 5.89 -1.58 -9.37
C GLY A 302 4.78 -0.65 -9.87
N THR A 303 5.07 0.18 -10.87
CA THR A 303 4.07 1.02 -11.55
C THR A 303 3.00 0.16 -12.22
N LEU A 304 3.41 -0.90 -12.91
CA LEU A 304 2.49 -1.82 -13.55
C LEU A 304 1.60 -2.53 -12.53
N GLN A 305 2.11 -2.89 -11.36
CA GLN A 305 1.29 -3.44 -10.26
C GLN A 305 0.16 -2.48 -9.87
N ALA A 306 0.48 -1.20 -9.67
CA ALA A 306 -0.51 -0.19 -9.30
C ALA A 306 -1.55 0.02 -10.41
N LEU A 307 -1.11 0.11 -11.67
CA LEU A 307 -2.00 0.27 -12.81
C LEU A 307 -2.93 -0.92 -13.02
N ILE A 308 -2.43 -2.16 -12.87
CA ILE A 308 -3.23 -3.37 -12.97
C ILE A 308 -4.32 -3.38 -11.91
N GLY A 309 -3.98 -3.05 -10.65
CA GLY A 309 -4.96 -2.97 -9.57
C GLY A 309 -6.04 -1.93 -9.84
N THR A 310 -5.66 -0.72 -10.26
CA THR A 310 -6.62 0.35 -10.58
C THR A 310 -7.52 0.00 -11.76
N ALA A 311 -6.95 -0.58 -12.82
CA ALA A 311 -7.71 -0.92 -14.03
C ALA A 311 -8.66 -2.11 -13.79
N SER A 312 -8.36 -3.05 -12.90
CA SER A 312 -9.29 -4.14 -12.55
C SER A 312 -10.58 -3.61 -11.92
N TRP A 313 -10.46 -2.56 -11.11
CA TRP A 313 -11.64 -1.91 -10.52
C TRP A 313 -12.58 -1.31 -11.56
N ILE A 314 -12.05 -0.76 -12.66
CA ILE A 314 -12.88 -0.26 -13.78
C ILE A 314 -13.67 -1.43 -14.38
N GLY A 315 -13.06 -2.60 -14.52
CA GLY A 315 -13.72 -3.81 -14.98
C GLY A 315 -14.89 -4.22 -14.08
N LEU A 316 -14.70 -4.23 -12.77
CA LEU A 316 -15.76 -4.55 -11.79
C LEU A 316 -16.87 -3.51 -11.79
N ILE A 317 -16.54 -2.21 -11.85
CA ILE A 317 -17.52 -1.12 -11.96
C ILE A 317 -18.36 -1.29 -13.21
N ARG A 318 -17.77 -1.70 -14.33
CA ARG A 318 -18.52 -1.97 -15.59
C ARG A 318 -19.53 -3.10 -15.43
N ILE A 319 -19.22 -4.15 -14.69
CA ILE A 319 -20.18 -5.21 -14.39
C ILE A 319 -21.28 -4.68 -13.47
N LEU A 320 -20.93 -3.96 -12.40
CA LEU A 320 -21.88 -3.42 -11.42
C LEU A 320 -22.83 -2.37 -12.04
N SER A 321 -22.36 -1.55 -12.97
CA SER A 321 -23.17 -0.53 -13.63
C SER A 321 -24.39 -1.10 -14.39
N THR A 322 -24.33 -2.40 -14.76
CA THR A 322 -25.46 -3.08 -15.41
C THR A 322 -26.63 -3.41 -14.48
N PHE A 323 -26.44 -3.26 -13.17
CA PHE A 323 -27.49 -3.54 -12.16
C PHE A 323 -28.18 -2.25 -11.65
N GLY A 324 -27.80 -1.09 -12.17
CA GLY A 324 -28.43 0.18 -11.84
C GLY A 324 -27.57 1.11 -10.97
N SER A 325 -28.02 2.37 -10.89
CA SER A 325 -27.28 3.45 -10.20
C SER A 325 -27.19 3.27 -8.70
N GLY A 326 -28.23 2.73 -8.05
CA GLY A 326 -28.23 2.46 -6.60
C GLY A 326 -27.17 1.43 -6.20
N VAL A 327 -26.99 0.37 -7.02
CA VAL A 327 -25.92 -0.64 -6.81
C VAL A 327 -24.55 0.01 -6.91
N LEU A 328 -24.32 0.81 -7.95
CA LEU A 328 -23.06 1.47 -8.18
C LEU A 328 -22.72 2.47 -7.07
N ALA A 329 -23.71 3.23 -6.62
CA ALA A 329 -23.56 4.17 -5.51
C ALA A 329 -23.21 3.44 -4.20
N GLY A 330 -23.92 2.34 -3.87
CA GLY A 330 -23.67 1.53 -2.68
C GLY A 330 -22.29 0.91 -2.69
N TYR A 331 -21.86 0.33 -3.81
CA TYR A 331 -20.49 -0.20 -3.98
C TYR A 331 -19.44 0.90 -3.80
N THR A 332 -19.65 2.07 -4.42
CA THR A 332 -18.70 3.19 -4.33
C THR A 332 -18.51 3.66 -2.90
N ILE A 333 -19.59 3.75 -2.11
CA ILE A 333 -19.52 4.07 -0.68
C ILE A 333 -18.75 2.98 0.06
N GLY A 334 -19.14 1.71 -0.12
CA GLY A 334 -18.52 0.58 0.57
C GLY A 334 -17.03 0.48 0.30
N ILE A 335 -16.60 0.60 -0.97
CA ILE A 335 -15.19 0.47 -1.33
C ILE A 335 -14.34 1.64 -0.82
N ARG A 336 -14.87 2.86 -0.76
CA ARG A 336 -14.17 4.00 -0.14
C ARG A 336 -13.88 3.74 1.33
N VAL A 337 -14.87 3.25 2.07
CA VAL A 337 -14.71 2.89 3.49
C VAL A 337 -13.66 1.79 3.65
N ILE A 338 -13.72 0.77 2.79
CA ILE A 338 -12.74 -0.33 2.78
C ILE A 338 -11.32 0.20 2.53
N ILE A 339 -11.12 1.07 1.54
CA ILE A 339 -9.79 1.64 1.25
C ILE A 339 -9.22 2.37 2.46
N PHE A 340 -10.01 3.22 3.12
CA PHE A 340 -9.54 3.93 4.32
C PHE A 340 -9.12 2.97 5.43
N ALA A 341 -9.82 1.86 5.61
CA ALA A 341 -9.46 0.84 6.57
C ALA A 341 -8.21 0.02 6.16
N LEU A 342 -7.94 -0.10 4.86
CA LEU A 342 -6.75 -0.80 4.34
C LEU A 342 -5.47 0.05 4.39
N LEU A 343 -5.56 1.39 4.44
CA LEU A 343 -4.38 2.26 4.47
C LEU A 343 -3.43 1.93 5.64
N PRO A 344 -3.87 1.77 6.91
CA PRO A 344 -3.00 1.35 8.00
C PRO A 344 -2.33 -0.01 7.75
N SER A 345 -3.04 -0.94 7.11
CA SER A 345 -2.52 -2.26 6.71
C SER A 345 -1.37 -2.15 5.69
N TRP A 346 -1.42 -1.16 4.79
CA TRP A 346 -0.28 -0.85 3.91
C TRP A 346 0.94 -0.38 4.69
N GLY A 347 0.75 0.41 5.74
CA GLY A 347 1.84 0.82 6.64
C GLY A 347 2.56 -0.39 7.23
N LEU A 348 1.81 -1.36 7.77
CA LEU A 348 2.37 -2.58 8.32
C LEU A 348 3.05 -3.46 7.24
N SER A 349 2.48 -3.53 6.04
CA SER A 349 3.07 -4.24 4.91
C SER A 349 4.40 -3.63 4.47
N ASN A 350 4.52 -2.31 4.46
CA ASN A 350 5.77 -1.60 4.16
C ASN A 350 6.87 -1.88 5.21
N ALA A 351 6.51 -2.03 6.48
CA ALA A 351 7.46 -2.47 7.52
C ALA A 351 8.01 -3.86 7.20
N GLY A 352 7.16 -4.79 6.76
CA GLY A 352 7.58 -6.10 6.27
C GLY A 352 8.56 -6.02 5.09
N ALA A 353 8.26 -5.19 4.10
CA ALA A 353 9.14 -4.97 2.94
C ALA A 353 10.54 -4.45 3.34
N THR A 354 10.57 -3.46 4.25
CA THR A 354 11.83 -2.92 4.77
C THR A 354 12.66 -3.98 5.50
N MET A 355 12.01 -4.78 6.36
CA MET A 355 12.70 -5.86 7.08
C MET A 355 13.25 -6.92 6.15
N VAL A 356 12.51 -7.28 5.08
CA VAL A 356 13.00 -8.23 4.07
C VAL A 356 14.22 -7.68 3.36
N GLY A 357 14.16 -6.44 2.86
CA GLY A 357 15.28 -5.82 2.17
C GLY A 357 16.55 -5.77 3.03
N GLN A 358 16.42 -5.32 4.29
CA GLN A 358 17.56 -5.24 5.21
C GLN A 358 18.08 -6.62 5.64
N ALA A 359 17.21 -7.58 5.95
CA ALA A 359 17.61 -8.92 6.34
C ALA A 359 18.33 -9.67 5.19
N LEU A 360 17.87 -9.51 3.95
CA LEU A 360 18.55 -10.07 2.78
C LEU A 360 19.89 -9.38 2.52
N GLY A 361 19.99 -8.06 2.73
CA GLY A 361 21.27 -7.34 2.67
C GLY A 361 22.27 -7.87 3.67
N ALA A 362 21.81 -8.16 4.89
CA ALA A 362 22.61 -8.77 5.96
C ALA A 362 22.87 -10.29 5.77
N ARG A 363 22.46 -10.88 4.64
CA ARG A 363 22.55 -12.32 4.33
C ARG A 363 21.84 -13.21 5.36
N LYS A 364 20.70 -12.76 5.91
CA LYS A 364 19.87 -13.46 6.90
C LYS A 364 18.48 -13.78 6.34
N PRO A 365 18.34 -14.64 5.29
CA PRO A 365 17.07 -14.91 4.62
C PRO A 365 16.01 -15.57 5.53
N GLU A 366 16.43 -16.39 6.53
CA GLU A 366 15.50 -17.01 7.49
C GLU A 366 14.86 -15.96 8.40
N ARG A 367 15.63 -14.92 8.76
CA ARG A 367 15.10 -13.80 9.53
C ARG A 367 14.06 -13.01 8.70
N ALA A 368 14.36 -12.79 7.41
CA ALA A 368 13.44 -12.15 6.49
C ALA A 368 12.10 -12.91 6.42
N GLU A 369 12.17 -14.24 6.25
CA GLU A 369 11.00 -15.10 6.18
C GLU A 369 10.15 -15.05 7.46
N ARG A 370 10.78 -15.22 8.63
CA ARG A 370 10.09 -15.13 9.93
C ARG A 370 9.45 -13.75 10.13
N ALA A 371 10.12 -12.68 9.74
CA ALA A 371 9.59 -11.33 9.85
C ALA A 371 8.32 -11.14 9.01
N VAL A 372 8.28 -11.69 7.80
CA VAL A 372 7.10 -11.60 6.92
C VAL A 372 5.90 -12.35 7.51
N TRP A 373 6.10 -13.59 7.98
CA TRP A 373 5.02 -14.35 8.60
C TRP A 373 4.48 -13.68 9.85
N MET A 374 5.36 -13.11 10.68
CA MET A 374 4.96 -12.38 11.89
C MET A 374 4.26 -11.06 11.55
N ALA A 375 4.76 -10.29 10.58
CA ALA A 375 4.09 -9.08 10.11
C ALA A 375 2.71 -9.41 9.49
N GLY A 376 2.62 -10.51 8.74
CA GLY A 376 1.36 -11.03 8.20
C GLY A 376 0.35 -11.37 9.30
N PHE A 377 0.81 -12.02 10.39
CA PHE A 377 -0.03 -12.32 11.54
C PHE A 377 -0.55 -11.04 12.23
N TYR A 378 0.31 -10.06 12.48
CA TYR A 378 -0.14 -8.78 13.06
C TYR A 378 -1.13 -8.04 12.17
N ASN A 379 -0.88 -8.07 10.85
CA ASN A 379 -1.79 -7.48 9.87
C ASN A 379 -3.13 -8.22 9.82
N MET A 380 -3.11 -9.55 9.93
CA MET A 380 -4.32 -10.38 10.02
C MET A 380 -5.13 -10.07 11.29
N CYS A 381 -4.48 -9.90 12.43
CA CYS A 381 -5.16 -9.48 13.66
C CYS A 381 -5.82 -8.10 13.50
N PHE A 382 -5.09 -7.13 12.91
CA PHE A 382 -5.61 -5.80 12.65
C PHE A 382 -6.83 -5.84 11.70
N LEU A 383 -6.67 -6.42 10.51
CA LEU A 383 -7.76 -6.50 9.53
C LEU A 383 -8.88 -7.43 9.99
N GLY A 384 -8.59 -8.43 10.83
CA GLY A 384 -9.61 -9.25 11.46
C GLY A 384 -10.55 -8.45 12.36
N VAL A 385 -9.99 -7.59 13.20
CA VAL A 385 -10.79 -6.66 14.04
C VAL A 385 -11.61 -5.71 13.16
N VAL A 386 -10.99 -5.10 12.16
CA VAL A 386 -11.69 -4.22 11.21
C VAL A 386 -12.79 -4.98 10.47
N GLY A 387 -12.52 -6.22 10.06
CA GLY A 387 -13.49 -7.08 9.38
C GLY A 387 -14.73 -7.38 10.25
N VAL A 388 -14.51 -7.71 11.52
CA VAL A 388 -15.60 -7.91 12.49
C VAL A 388 -16.42 -6.62 12.64
N LEU A 389 -15.75 -5.46 12.78
CA LEU A 389 -16.43 -4.17 12.86
C LEU A 389 -17.26 -3.89 11.60
N PHE A 390 -16.76 -4.21 10.41
CA PHE A 390 -17.51 -4.02 9.16
C PHE A 390 -18.70 -4.96 9.03
N VAL A 391 -18.59 -6.20 9.50
CA VAL A 391 -19.73 -7.15 9.49
C VAL A 391 -20.81 -6.68 10.45
N VAL A 392 -20.45 -6.27 11.68
CA VAL A 392 -21.39 -5.89 12.74
C VAL A 392 -21.97 -4.50 12.49
N LEU A 393 -21.11 -3.52 12.18
CA LEU A 393 -21.48 -2.11 12.06
C LEU A 393 -21.71 -1.65 10.63
N ALA A 394 -21.85 -2.58 9.65
CA ALA A 394 -22.04 -2.24 8.23
C ALA A 394 -23.16 -1.23 7.99
N ARG A 395 -24.32 -1.43 8.63
CA ARG A 395 -25.48 -0.55 8.46
C ARG A 395 -25.29 0.83 9.09
N PRO A 396 -24.87 0.98 10.36
CA PRO A 396 -24.47 2.27 10.91
C PRO A 396 -23.44 3.01 10.06
N ILE A 397 -22.40 2.31 9.59
CA ILE A 397 -21.35 2.90 8.74
C ILE A 397 -21.95 3.41 7.42
N ALA A 398 -22.75 2.59 6.72
CA ALA A 398 -23.41 3.00 5.48
C ALA A 398 -24.32 4.23 5.67
N ASN A 399 -25.06 4.28 6.79
CA ASN A 399 -25.97 5.37 7.12
C ASN A 399 -25.27 6.72 7.41
N ILE A 400 -23.95 6.72 7.70
CA ILE A 400 -23.18 7.97 7.81
C ILE A 400 -23.09 8.66 6.42
N PHE A 401 -23.09 7.89 5.34
CA PHE A 401 -22.89 8.41 4.00
C PHE A 401 -24.19 8.62 3.24
N THR A 402 -25.22 7.79 3.49
CA THR A 402 -26.51 7.87 2.82
C THR A 402 -27.62 7.21 3.64
N THR A 403 -28.80 7.77 3.55
CA THR A 403 -30.04 7.19 4.12
C THR A 403 -30.98 6.65 3.04
N ASP A 404 -30.57 6.71 1.77
CA ASP A 404 -31.37 6.25 0.61
C ASP A 404 -31.61 4.74 0.68
N PRO A 405 -32.87 4.28 0.81
CA PRO A 405 -33.22 2.87 0.85
C PRO A 405 -32.78 2.09 -0.40
N ALA A 406 -32.60 2.76 -1.54
CA ALA A 406 -32.12 2.15 -2.77
C ALA A 406 -30.60 1.92 -2.80
N VAL A 407 -29.83 2.54 -1.89
CA VAL A 407 -28.37 2.51 -1.86
C VAL A 407 -27.83 1.75 -0.66
N VAL A 408 -28.39 1.97 0.53
CA VAL A 408 -27.91 1.41 1.82
C VAL A 408 -27.73 -0.11 1.76
N PRO A 409 -28.64 -0.94 1.24
CA PRO A 409 -28.47 -2.40 1.23
C PRO A 409 -27.20 -2.83 0.49
N TYR A 410 -26.88 -2.19 -0.63
CA TYR A 410 -25.69 -2.52 -1.44
C TYR A 410 -24.40 -2.07 -0.77
N ALA A 411 -24.39 -0.93 -0.08
CA ALA A 411 -23.24 -0.52 0.72
C ALA A 411 -22.98 -1.49 1.88
N VAL A 412 -24.04 -1.93 2.57
CA VAL A 412 -23.96 -2.93 3.64
C VAL A 412 -23.45 -4.27 3.12
N ASP A 413 -23.98 -4.76 2.00
CA ASP A 413 -23.52 -6.01 1.38
C ASP A 413 -22.05 -5.93 0.96
N THR A 414 -21.63 -4.80 0.37
CA THR A 414 -20.24 -4.56 -0.01
C THR A 414 -19.30 -4.66 1.19
N LEU A 415 -19.62 -3.97 2.29
CA LEU A 415 -18.82 -3.99 3.51
C LEU A 415 -18.74 -5.39 4.11
N ARG A 416 -19.88 -6.06 4.26
CA ARG A 416 -19.95 -7.39 4.89
C ARG A 416 -19.23 -8.46 4.07
N ILE A 417 -19.52 -8.54 2.78
CA ILE A 417 -19.02 -9.63 1.94
C ILE A 417 -17.50 -9.48 1.73
N ILE A 418 -17.03 -8.28 1.42
CA ILE A 418 -15.60 -8.07 1.19
C ILE A 418 -14.79 -8.22 2.48
N ALA A 419 -15.34 -7.83 3.64
CA ALA A 419 -14.69 -8.00 4.93
C ALA A 419 -14.38 -9.46 5.28
N LEU A 420 -15.14 -10.43 4.77
CA LEU A 420 -14.85 -11.87 4.98
C LEU A 420 -13.48 -12.28 4.40
N GLY A 421 -13.00 -11.57 3.38
CA GLY A 421 -11.69 -11.80 2.77
C GLY A 421 -10.51 -11.15 3.51
N PHE A 422 -10.76 -10.30 4.51
CA PHE A 422 -9.72 -9.49 5.14
C PHE A 422 -8.61 -10.29 5.82
N LEU A 423 -8.95 -11.44 6.42
CA LEU A 423 -7.96 -12.32 7.06
C LEU A 423 -6.92 -12.82 6.06
N PHE A 424 -7.36 -13.22 4.88
CA PHE A 424 -6.47 -13.66 3.80
C PHE A 424 -5.75 -12.48 3.16
N TYR A 425 -6.50 -11.40 2.88
CA TYR A 425 -5.94 -10.23 2.21
C TYR A 425 -4.81 -9.58 3.03
N ALA A 426 -4.90 -9.63 4.35
CA ALA A 426 -3.85 -9.17 5.24
C ALA A 426 -2.48 -9.82 4.93
N TYR A 427 -2.47 -11.15 4.77
CA TYR A 427 -1.26 -11.87 4.35
C TYR A 427 -0.88 -11.55 2.92
N GLY A 428 -1.85 -11.46 2.00
CA GLY A 428 -1.60 -11.11 0.60
C GLY A 428 -0.85 -9.78 0.45
N MET A 429 -1.25 -8.76 1.21
CA MET A 429 -0.61 -7.44 1.21
C MET A 429 0.85 -7.52 1.71
N VAL A 430 1.07 -8.18 2.85
CA VAL A 430 2.42 -8.30 3.43
C VAL A 430 3.34 -9.12 2.54
N LEU A 431 2.85 -10.23 1.97
CA LEU A 431 3.63 -11.08 1.07
C LEU A 431 3.98 -10.35 -0.24
N SER A 432 3.04 -9.61 -0.83
CA SER A 432 3.31 -8.78 -2.02
C SER A 432 4.36 -7.71 -1.73
N ALA A 433 4.25 -7.04 -0.58
CA ALA A 433 5.23 -6.06 -0.13
C ALA A 433 6.61 -6.71 0.16
N ALA A 434 6.62 -7.92 0.70
CA ALA A 434 7.85 -8.69 0.94
C ALA A 434 8.60 -9.04 -0.35
N PHE A 435 7.90 -9.49 -1.40
CA PHE A 435 8.50 -9.68 -2.72
C PHE A 435 9.11 -8.39 -3.25
N ASN A 436 8.39 -7.28 -3.16
CA ASN A 436 8.88 -5.97 -3.56
C ASN A 436 10.13 -5.57 -2.76
N GLY A 437 10.13 -5.74 -1.44
CA GLY A 437 11.28 -5.49 -0.57
C GLY A 437 12.49 -6.38 -0.86
N ALA A 438 12.27 -7.60 -1.35
CA ALA A 438 13.32 -8.50 -1.81
C ALA A 438 13.92 -8.09 -3.19
N GLY A 439 13.28 -7.16 -3.90
CA GLY A 439 13.62 -6.80 -5.27
C GLY A 439 12.97 -7.71 -6.34
N ASP A 440 12.11 -8.65 -5.94
CA ASP A 440 11.36 -9.50 -6.87
C ASP A 440 10.00 -8.86 -7.21
N THR A 441 10.03 -7.68 -7.84
CA THR A 441 8.82 -6.93 -8.19
C THR A 441 8.00 -7.58 -9.30
N MET A 442 8.60 -8.53 -10.06
CA MET A 442 7.90 -9.22 -11.14
C MET A 442 6.89 -10.25 -10.64
N THR A 443 7.21 -10.97 -9.55
CA THR A 443 6.31 -11.98 -8.99
C THR A 443 4.95 -11.38 -8.58
N PRO A 444 4.85 -10.29 -7.78
CA PRO A 444 3.56 -9.69 -7.49
C PRO A 444 2.90 -9.04 -8.72
N THR A 445 3.66 -8.56 -9.70
CA THR A 445 3.09 -8.04 -10.96
C THR A 445 2.33 -9.14 -11.71
N ILE A 446 2.94 -10.30 -11.89
CA ILE A 446 2.32 -11.44 -12.56
C ILE A 446 1.10 -11.93 -11.75
N LEU A 447 1.23 -12.02 -10.43
CA LEU A 447 0.11 -12.38 -9.57
C LEU A 447 -1.07 -11.43 -9.71
N ASN A 448 -0.81 -10.13 -9.78
CA ASN A 448 -1.87 -9.13 -9.97
C ASN A 448 -2.58 -9.29 -11.33
N ILE A 449 -1.82 -9.57 -12.42
CA ILE A 449 -2.45 -9.85 -13.73
C ILE A 449 -3.34 -11.10 -13.64
N VAL A 450 -2.80 -12.20 -13.10
CA VAL A 450 -3.52 -13.46 -13.04
C VAL A 450 -4.75 -13.35 -12.14
N VAL A 451 -4.58 -12.78 -10.95
CA VAL A 451 -5.66 -12.75 -9.95
C VAL A 451 -6.68 -11.67 -10.25
N PHE A 452 -6.27 -10.42 -10.57
CA PHE A 452 -7.24 -9.33 -10.74
C PHE A 452 -7.85 -9.28 -12.13
N TRP A 453 -7.13 -9.68 -13.19
CA TRP A 453 -7.66 -9.60 -14.55
C TRP A 453 -8.20 -10.93 -15.06
N LEU A 454 -7.41 -12.01 -14.92
CA LEU A 454 -7.77 -13.31 -15.47
C LEU A 454 -8.69 -14.12 -14.54
N TRP A 455 -8.74 -13.81 -13.26
CA TRP A 455 -9.56 -14.52 -12.29
C TRP A 455 -10.72 -13.68 -11.76
N GLU A 456 -10.47 -12.52 -11.17
CA GLU A 456 -11.48 -11.70 -10.49
C GLU A 456 -12.58 -11.20 -11.43
N ILE A 457 -12.20 -10.59 -12.58
CA ILE A 457 -13.16 -10.02 -13.53
C ILE A 457 -14.04 -11.12 -14.16
N PRO A 458 -13.49 -12.22 -14.72
CA PRO A 458 -14.32 -13.32 -15.24
C PRO A 458 -15.18 -13.98 -14.15
N LEU A 459 -14.64 -14.18 -12.94
CA LEU A 459 -15.38 -14.73 -11.82
C LEU A 459 -16.53 -13.80 -11.40
N GLY A 460 -16.27 -12.49 -11.34
CA GLY A 460 -17.28 -11.47 -11.05
C GLY A 460 -18.43 -11.51 -12.08
N PHE A 461 -18.11 -11.63 -13.35
CA PHE A 461 -19.11 -11.79 -14.41
C PHE A 461 -19.87 -13.10 -14.26
N LEU A 462 -19.18 -14.21 -14.07
CA LEU A 462 -19.78 -15.55 -13.90
C LEU A 462 -20.74 -15.57 -12.71
N LEU A 463 -20.30 -15.14 -11.52
CA LEU A 463 -21.14 -15.14 -10.33
C LEU A 463 -22.32 -14.17 -10.46
N ALA A 464 -22.09 -12.97 -10.96
CA ALA A 464 -23.12 -11.93 -11.00
C ALA A 464 -24.16 -12.16 -12.10
N LYS A 465 -23.73 -12.57 -13.29
CA LYS A 465 -24.60 -12.69 -14.48
C LYS A 465 -25.04 -14.10 -14.78
N THR A 466 -24.12 -15.07 -14.81
CA THR A 466 -24.42 -16.44 -15.22
C THR A 466 -25.06 -17.24 -14.10
N LEU A 467 -24.56 -17.11 -12.86
CA LEU A 467 -25.12 -17.77 -11.67
C LEU A 467 -26.20 -16.92 -10.97
N HIS A 468 -26.55 -15.77 -11.52
CA HIS A 468 -27.63 -14.90 -11.05
C HIS A 468 -27.53 -14.43 -9.58
N PHE A 469 -26.30 -14.35 -9.01
CA PHE A 469 -26.10 -13.80 -7.66
C PHE A 469 -26.23 -12.26 -7.65
N GLY A 470 -26.42 -11.64 -8.82
CA GLY A 470 -26.53 -10.19 -8.95
C GLY A 470 -25.27 -9.45 -8.45
N PRO A 471 -25.40 -8.25 -7.84
CA PRO A 471 -24.26 -7.47 -7.35
C PRO A 471 -23.42 -8.21 -6.32
N ARG A 472 -24.02 -9.05 -5.47
CA ARG A 472 -23.32 -9.86 -4.47
C ARG A 472 -22.30 -10.80 -5.10
N GLY A 473 -22.54 -11.26 -6.33
CA GLY A 473 -21.59 -12.08 -7.09
C GLY A 473 -20.27 -11.35 -7.34
N VAL A 474 -20.31 -10.04 -7.64
CA VAL A 474 -19.10 -9.23 -7.79
C VAL A 474 -18.36 -9.08 -6.44
N TYR A 475 -19.08 -8.80 -5.35
CA TYR A 475 -18.46 -8.68 -4.02
C TYR A 475 -17.80 -9.97 -3.57
N LEU A 476 -18.42 -11.11 -3.83
CA LEU A 476 -17.85 -12.44 -3.59
C LEU A 476 -16.59 -12.68 -4.44
N ALA A 477 -16.61 -12.26 -5.71
CA ALA A 477 -15.44 -12.39 -6.57
C ALA A 477 -14.23 -11.63 -6.02
N VAL A 478 -14.43 -10.42 -5.50
CA VAL A 478 -13.38 -9.64 -4.82
C VAL A 478 -12.82 -10.41 -3.61
N THR A 479 -13.70 -10.95 -2.77
CA THR A 479 -13.31 -11.75 -1.58
C THR A 479 -12.50 -12.98 -1.98
N ILE A 480 -12.96 -13.71 -3.00
CA ILE A 480 -12.28 -14.92 -3.50
C ILE A 480 -10.94 -14.54 -4.14
N ALA A 481 -10.88 -13.45 -4.92
CA ALA A 481 -9.65 -12.98 -5.56
C ALA A 481 -8.59 -12.59 -4.52
N PHE A 482 -8.94 -11.84 -3.49
CA PHE A 482 -8.04 -11.48 -2.41
C PHE A 482 -7.51 -12.72 -1.65
N SER A 483 -8.39 -13.71 -1.42
CA SER A 483 -8.00 -14.96 -0.80
C SER A 483 -7.07 -15.78 -1.72
N THR A 484 -7.35 -15.82 -3.01
CA THR A 484 -6.51 -16.48 -4.02
C THR A 484 -5.13 -15.82 -4.11
N LEU A 485 -5.08 -14.47 -4.12
CA LEU A 485 -3.82 -13.72 -4.10
C LEU A 485 -2.97 -14.10 -2.90
N ALA A 486 -3.56 -14.16 -1.72
CA ALA A 486 -2.86 -14.53 -0.49
C ALA A 486 -2.30 -15.95 -0.55
N LEU A 487 -3.12 -16.91 -0.98
CA LEU A 487 -2.71 -18.31 -1.11
C LEU A 487 -1.58 -18.50 -2.13
N LEU A 488 -1.72 -17.94 -3.32
CA LEU A 488 -0.69 -18.01 -4.35
C LEU A 488 0.60 -17.31 -3.92
N SER A 489 0.48 -16.13 -3.29
CA SER A 489 1.63 -15.42 -2.72
C SER A 489 2.33 -16.26 -1.66
N ALA A 490 1.59 -16.91 -0.75
CA ALA A 490 2.15 -17.76 0.29
C ALA A 490 2.88 -18.98 -0.29
N VAL A 491 2.30 -19.65 -1.28
CA VAL A 491 2.93 -20.79 -1.97
C VAL A 491 4.23 -20.37 -2.65
N LEU A 492 4.20 -19.26 -3.40
CA LEU A 492 5.40 -18.77 -4.09
C LEU A 492 6.46 -18.26 -3.10
N PHE A 493 6.04 -17.64 -2.00
CA PHE A 493 6.94 -17.17 -0.97
C PHE A 493 7.69 -18.30 -0.29
N ARG A 494 6.98 -19.42 0.05
CA ARG A 494 7.59 -20.63 0.60
C ARG A 494 8.58 -21.32 -0.34
N ARG A 495 8.41 -21.17 -1.68
CA ARG A 495 9.39 -21.69 -2.65
C ARG A 495 10.77 -21.04 -2.55
N GLY A 496 10.88 -19.90 -1.90
CA GLY A 496 12.14 -19.27 -1.51
C GLY A 496 12.94 -18.61 -2.65
N ARG A 497 12.45 -18.53 -3.89
CA ARG A 497 13.17 -17.92 -5.03
C ARG A 497 13.52 -16.45 -4.81
N TRP A 498 12.73 -15.74 -4.02
CA TRP A 498 12.97 -14.34 -3.65
C TRP A 498 14.23 -14.16 -2.79
N LYS A 499 14.68 -15.20 -2.06
CA LYS A 499 15.86 -15.18 -1.18
C LYS A 499 17.16 -14.93 -1.95
N THR A 500 17.21 -15.31 -3.23
CA THR A 500 18.40 -15.24 -4.09
C THR A 500 18.39 -14.04 -5.03
N ARG A 501 17.35 -13.19 -4.99
CA ARG A 501 17.28 -12.01 -5.85
C ARG A 501 18.33 -10.96 -5.46
N SER A 502 19.01 -10.42 -6.47
CA SER A 502 19.93 -9.27 -6.35
C SER A 502 19.21 -7.98 -6.76
N VAL A 503 19.55 -6.89 -6.12
CA VAL A 503 18.97 -5.53 -6.36
C VAL A 503 20.07 -4.58 -6.80
#